data_b3a274ac18ab676c210df95b33982e63
#
_entry.id   b3a274ac18ab676c210df95b33982e63
#
_cell.length_a   1.000
_cell.length_b   1.000
_cell.length_c   1.000
_cell.angle_alpha   90.00
_cell.angle_beta   90.00
_cell.angle_gamma   90.00
#
_symmetry.space_group_name_H-M   'P 1'
#
loop_
_entity.id
_entity.type
_entity.pdbx_description
1 polymer ?
#
loop_
_entity_poly.entity_id
_entity_poly.type
_entity_poly.pdbx_seq_one_letter_code
_entity_poly.pdbx_strand_id
1 'polypeptide(L)'
;DVASREAQSIRPVPRPTAGEENRNYRFNWDSPFAISHHDPATIYLGGNHLMRSRDRGTTWEEASPDLTKMIDRDTVSIMGRLVTDETLSRHDGISSYGNITALAESKHSPDVLYVGTDDGNLQVTRDQGVTWTNVIDQVSGVPPRTYVSRIETSYEVDGRVYATFDGHRNDDYSPYTFVSNDFGSTWRTITNGLPEGWSVNVIREHPENSSLLFLGNEIGLYVSINAGGSWGRMQNNLPPVAVDDIAIHTRENDLVLGTHGRSIWILDDITPLQELSDQVLASAAHLFGS
;
A
#
# COMPACT_ATOMS: atom_id res chain seq x y z
N ASP A 1 10.67 -9.64 22.93
CA ASP A 1 11.32 -8.88 24.02
C ASP A 1 12.83 -8.83 23.80
N VAL A 2 13.38 -7.62 23.69
CA VAL A 2 14.81 -7.42 23.41
C VAL A 2 15.66 -7.84 24.61
N ALA A 3 15.17 -7.66 25.82
CA ALA A 3 15.92 -7.98 27.06
C ALA A 3 15.97 -9.47 27.34
N SER A 4 14.86 -10.19 27.17
CA SER A 4 14.78 -11.64 27.37
C SER A 4 15.19 -12.46 26.14
N ARG A 5 15.27 -11.83 24.96
CA ARG A 5 15.43 -12.49 23.65
C ARG A 5 14.31 -13.48 23.31
N GLU A 6 13.18 -13.35 23.96
CA GLU A 6 12.01 -14.18 23.69
C GLU A 6 11.23 -13.61 22.50
N ALA A 7 10.85 -14.49 21.59
CA ALA A 7 9.95 -14.18 20.48
C ALA A 7 8.57 -14.77 20.77
N GLN A 8 7.54 -13.96 20.68
CA GLN A 8 6.15 -14.40 20.79
C GLN A 8 5.41 -14.08 19.50
N SER A 9 4.63 -15.04 18.99
CA SER A 9 3.73 -14.79 17.89
C SER A 9 2.58 -13.91 18.37
N ILE A 10 2.38 -12.79 17.69
CA ILE A 10 1.25 -11.87 17.94
C ILE A 10 0.14 -12.02 16.90
N ARG A 11 0.23 -12.99 15.99
CA ARG A 11 -0.80 -13.22 14.96
C ARG A 11 -2.16 -13.46 15.62
N PRO A 12 -3.23 -12.77 15.17
CA PRO A 12 -4.57 -13.05 15.65
C PRO A 12 -4.95 -14.51 15.42
N VAL A 13 -5.44 -15.15 16.47
CA VAL A 13 -6.00 -16.49 16.37
C VAL A 13 -7.50 -16.38 16.52
N PRO A 14 -8.31 -16.96 15.61
CA PRO A 14 -9.74 -16.98 15.75
C PRO A 14 -10.12 -17.55 17.13
N ARG A 15 -10.88 -16.79 17.91
CA ARG A 15 -11.53 -17.33 19.10
C ARG A 15 -12.99 -17.51 18.73
N PRO A 16 -13.43 -18.75 18.41
CA PRO A 16 -14.83 -18.98 18.12
C PRO A 16 -15.65 -18.67 19.37
N THR A 17 -16.54 -17.70 19.26
CA THR A 17 -17.63 -17.54 20.21
C THR A 17 -18.70 -18.59 19.92
N ALA A 18 -19.42 -19.04 20.93
CA ALA A 18 -20.46 -20.07 20.76
C ALA A 18 -21.47 -19.65 19.66
N GLY A 19 -21.54 -20.43 18.59
CA GLY A 19 -22.35 -20.15 17.41
C GLY A 19 -21.59 -19.59 16.20
N GLU A 20 -20.28 -19.34 16.31
CA GLU A 20 -19.42 -18.80 15.24
C GLU A 20 -18.30 -19.78 14.83
N GLU A 21 -18.57 -21.06 14.85
CA GLU A 21 -17.59 -22.16 14.67
C GLU A 21 -16.85 -22.14 13.33
N ASN A 22 -17.19 -21.23 12.39
CA ASN A 22 -16.64 -21.19 11.04
C ASN A 22 -16.16 -19.80 10.59
N ARG A 23 -15.68 -18.93 11.49
CA ARG A 23 -15.00 -17.71 11.06
C ARG A 23 -13.63 -18.05 10.49
N ASN A 24 -13.55 -18.05 9.17
CA ASN A 24 -12.32 -18.34 8.45
C ASN A 24 -11.60 -17.02 8.21
N TYR A 25 -10.65 -16.64 9.09
CA TYR A 25 -9.74 -15.53 8.80
C TYR A 25 -8.80 -15.94 7.68
N ARG A 26 -8.82 -15.16 6.62
CA ARG A 26 -7.90 -15.30 5.50
C ARG A 26 -6.80 -14.25 5.64
N PHE A 27 -5.57 -14.62 5.37
CA PHE A 27 -4.42 -13.74 5.38
C PHE A 27 -3.64 -13.96 4.09
N ASN A 28 -3.23 -12.85 3.46
CA ASN A 28 -2.33 -12.90 2.34
C ASN A 28 -0.91 -13.29 2.80
N TRP A 29 -0.07 -13.72 1.86
CA TRP A 29 1.37 -13.89 2.11
C TRP A 29 1.99 -12.58 2.60
N ASP A 30 1.63 -11.46 1.97
CA ASP A 30 2.06 -10.10 2.30
C ASP A 30 0.97 -9.33 3.04
N SER A 31 0.40 -9.92 4.10
CA SER A 31 -0.60 -9.23 4.91
C SER A 31 -0.05 -7.92 5.46
N PRO A 32 -0.71 -6.77 5.21
CA PRO A 32 -0.22 -5.49 5.68
C PRO A 32 -0.31 -5.40 7.20
N PHE A 33 0.76 -4.87 7.78
CA PHE A 33 0.90 -4.62 9.20
C PHE A 33 1.26 -3.15 9.40
N ALA A 34 0.58 -2.47 10.32
CA ALA A 34 0.85 -1.08 10.64
C ALA A 34 0.80 -0.84 12.15
N ILE A 35 1.70 0.00 12.63
CA ILE A 35 1.63 0.59 13.98
C ILE A 35 0.97 1.95 13.81
N SER A 36 -0.01 2.27 14.67
CA SER A 36 -0.70 3.55 14.62
C SER A 36 0.27 4.73 14.80
N HIS A 37 0.04 5.77 14.01
CA HIS A 37 0.76 7.04 14.14
C HIS A 37 0.36 7.82 15.40
N HIS A 38 -0.81 7.54 15.94
CA HIS A 38 -1.41 8.28 17.08
C HIS A 38 -1.19 7.58 18.41
N ASP A 39 -1.02 6.25 18.40
CA ASP A 39 -0.79 5.46 19.62
C ASP A 39 0.12 4.26 19.30
N PRO A 40 1.37 4.23 19.80
CA PRO A 40 2.32 3.15 19.53
C PRO A 40 1.95 1.81 20.17
N ALA A 41 0.91 1.75 21.01
CA ALA A 41 0.36 0.49 21.51
C ALA A 41 -0.67 -0.11 20.56
N THR A 42 -1.20 0.69 19.64
CA THR A 42 -2.20 0.25 18.66
C THR A 42 -1.51 -0.29 17.41
N ILE A 43 -1.90 -1.50 17.04
CA ILE A 43 -1.39 -2.24 15.87
C ILE A 43 -2.57 -2.68 15.01
N TYR A 44 -2.41 -2.59 13.71
CA TYR A 44 -3.36 -3.09 12.72
C TYR A 44 -2.74 -4.23 11.92
N LEU A 45 -3.55 -5.23 11.57
CA LEU A 45 -3.17 -6.33 10.68
C LEU A 45 -4.32 -6.62 9.71
N GLY A 46 -3.99 -6.63 8.41
CA GLY A 46 -4.95 -6.95 7.35
C GLY A 46 -5.10 -8.46 7.13
N GLY A 47 -6.32 -8.95 7.21
CA GLY A 47 -6.77 -10.24 6.71
C GLY A 47 -7.91 -10.00 5.72
N ASN A 48 -8.95 -10.83 5.72
CA ASN A 48 -10.22 -10.45 5.11
C ASN A 48 -11.01 -9.43 5.98
N HIS A 49 -10.71 -9.40 7.28
CA HIS A 49 -11.08 -8.35 8.22
C HIS A 49 -9.86 -7.50 8.58
N LEU A 50 -10.08 -6.24 8.92
CA LEU A 50 -9.06 -5.45 9.59
C LEU A 50 -9.06 -5.82 11.07
N MET A 51 -7.95 -6.36 11.54
CA MET A 51 -7.72 -6.68 12.93
C MET A 51 -7.00 -5.52 13.62
N ARG A 52 -7.41 -5.18 14.84
CA ARG A 52 -6.78 -4.15 15.65
C ARG A 52 -6.42 -4.69 17.03
N SER A 53 -5.23 -4.39 17.47
CA SER A 53 -4.79 -4.56 18.86
C SER A 53 -4.51 -3.20 19.47
N ARG A 54 -4.87 -2.98 20.72
CA ARG A 54 -4.57 -1.77 21.49
C ARG A 54 -3.53 -2.00 22.59
N ASP A 55 -2.95 -3.17 22.62
CA ASP A 55 -2.02 -3.65 23.66
C ASP A 55 -0.80 -4.38 23.06
N ARG A 56 -0.31 -3.88 21.90
CA ARG A 56 0.88 -4.38 21.19
C ARG A 56 0.76 -5.84 20.77
N GLY A 57 -0.44 -6.28 20.37
CA GLY A 57 -0.68 -7.62 19.85
C GLY A 57 -1.01 -8.67 20.91
N THR A 58 -1.20 -8.27 22.18
CA THR A 58 -1.61 -9.19 23.25
C THR A 58 -3.05 -9.65 23.05
N THR A 59 -3.95 -8.71 22.74
CA THR A 59 -5.34 -9.00 22.38
C THR A 59 -5.72 -8.36 21.05
N TRP A 60 -6.67 -8.97 20.35
CA TRP A 60 -7.12 -8.51 19.04
C TRP A 60 -8.65 -8.41 18.98
N GLU A 61 -9.12 -7.37 18.30
CA GLU A 61 -10.53 -7.15 17.97
C GLU A 61 -10.68 -7.01 16.44
N GLU A 62 -11.83 -7.37 15.92
CA GLU A 62 -12.20 -7.07 14.53
C GLU A 62 -12.61 -5.60 14.45
N ALA A 63 -11.85 -4.81 13.70
CA ALA A 63 -12.13 -3.40 13.44
C ALA A 63 -12.91 -3.20 12.12
N SER A 64 -13.39 -4.27 11.51
CA SER A 64 -14.19 -4.22 10.29
C SER A 64 -15.03 -5.48 10.09
N PRO A 65 -16.11 -5.43 9.28
CA PRO A 65 -16.64 -6.61 8.62
C PRO A 65 -15.62 -7.20 7.65
N ASP A 66 -15.99 -8.27 6.91
CA ASP A 66 -15.20 -8.73 5.75
C ASP A 66 -15.22 -7.62 4.68
N LEU A 67 -14.04 -7.03 4.38
CA LEU A 67 -13.88 -5.89 3.47
C LEU A 67 -13.64 -6.30 2.01
N THR A 68 -13.61 -7.60 1.75
CA THR A 68 -13.35 -8.17 0.43
C THR A 68 -14.64 -8.32 -0.37
N LYS A 69 -14.52 -8.72 -1.63
CA LYS A 69 -15.68 -9.07 -2.48
C LYS A 69 -16.22 -10.46 -2.18
N MET A 70 -15.57 -11.22 -1.30
CA MET A 70 -15.95 -12.61 -0.94
C MET A 70 -16.15 -13.50 -2.19
N ILE A 71 -15.33 -13.30 -3.22
CA ILE A 71 -15.42 -14.05 -4.46
C ILE A 71 -15.02 -15.50 -4.21
N ASP A 72 -15.88 -16.42 -4.57
CA ASP A 72 -15.51 -17.82 -4.63
C ASP A 72 -14.49 -18.01 -5.76
N ARG A 73 -13.31 -18.43 -5.38
CA ARG A 73 -12.17 -18.58 -6.28
C ARG A 73 -12.43 -19.59 -7.40
N ASP A 74 -13.26 -20.61 -7.15
CA ASP A 74 -13.64 -21.60 -8.16
C ASP A 74 -14.52 -21.00 -9.27
N THR A 75 -15.09 -19.82 -9.04
CA THR A 75 -15.85 -19.08 -10.05
C THR A 75 -14.98 -18.14 -10.89
N VAL A 76 -13.69 -18.01 -10.57
CA VAL A 76 -12.75 -17.15 -11.29
C VAL A 76 -12.07 -17.96 -12.39
N SER A 77 -12.16 -17.46 -13.63
CA SER A 77 -11.44 -18.06 -14.76
C SER A 77 -9.93 -17.86 -14.62
N ILE A 78 -9.18 -18.93 -14.77
CA ILE A 78 -7.72 -18.93 -14.86
C ILE A 78 -7.32 -19.37 -16.27
N MET A 79 -6.55 -18.56 -17.00
CA MET A 79 -6.18 -18.82 -18.40
C MET A 79 -7.40 -19.15 -19.28
N GLY A 80 -8.51 -18.45 -19.07
CA GLY A 80 -9.74 -18.61 -19.84
C GLY A 80 -10.60 -19.84 -19.48
N ARG A 81 -10.27 -20.57 -18.40
CA ARG A 81 -11.01 -21.75 -17.96
C ARG A 81 -11.37 -21.65 -16.48
N LEU A 82 -12.56 -22.12 -16.13
CA LEU A 82 -12.94 -22.29 -14.72
C LEU A 82 -12.12 -23.43 -14.09
N VAL A 83 -11.80 -23.27 -12.84
CA VAL A 83 -11.17 -24.30 -12.02
C VAL A 83 -12.19 -25.37 -11.67
N THR A 84 -11.82 -26.65 -11.78
CA THR A 84 -12.65 -27.81 -11.42
C THR A 84 -11.90 -28.73 -10.47
N ASP A 85 -12.57 -29.72 -9.92
CA ASP A 85 -11.92 -30.73 -9.06
C ASP A 85 -10.84 -31.55 -9.79
N GLU A 86 -10.89 -31.58 -11.13
CA GLU A 86 -9.91 -32.26 -11.98
C GLU A 86 -8.73 -31.33 -12.36
N THR A 87 -8.75 -30.06 -11.94
CA THR A 87 -7.69 -29.11 -12.26
C THR A 87 -6.43 -29.50 -11.48
N LEU A 88 -5.35 -29.74 -12.20
CA LEU A 88 -4.03 -30.00 -11.60
C LEU A 88 -3.62 -28.76 -10.77
N SER A 89 -3.12 -29.01 -9.55
CA SER A 89 -2.67 -27.97 -8.64
C SER A 89 -3.75 -26.91 -8.32
N ARG A 90 -5.00 -27.33 -8.18
CA ARG A 90 -6.11 -26.48 -7.79
C ARG A 90 -5.78 -25.76 -6.48
N HIS A 91 -5.61 -24.43 -6.56
CA HIS A 91 -5.28 -23.55 -5.44
C HIS A 91 -3.94 -23.84 -4.72
N ASP A 92 -3.09 -24.72 -5.25
CA ASP A 92 -1.77 -24.98 -4.70
C ASP A 92 -0.88 -23.74 -4.78
N GLY A 93 -0.09 -23.51 -3.72
CA GLY A 93 0.90 -22.42 -3.68
C GLY A 93 0.33 -21.01 -3.69
N ILE A 94 -0.98 -20.86 -3.62
CA ILE A 94 -1.63 -19.56 -3.57
C ILE A 94 -2.31 -19.40 -2.20
N SER A 95 -1.97 -18.29 -1.53
CA SER A 95 -2.72 -17.85 -0.34
C SER A 95 -4.21 -17.69 -0.65
N SER A 96 -5.05 -17.73 0.35
CA SER A 96 -6.48 -17.52 0.19
C SER A 96 -6.73 -16.20 -0.56
N TYR A 97 -7.69 -16.18 -1.48
CA TYR A 97 -8.10 -15.01 -2.24
C TYR A 97 -9.17 -14.22 -1.46
N GLY A 98 -9.20 -12.93 -1.64
CA GLY A 98 -10.02 -12.00 -0.87
C GLY A 98 -9.35 -11.66 0.45
N ASN A 99 -8.28 -10.85 0.39
CA ASN A 99 -7.53 -10.39 1.55
C ASN A 99 -7.16 -8.92 1.40
N ILE A 100 -6.95 -8.25 2.53
CA ILE A 100 -6.38 -6.93 2.58
C ILE A 100 -4.90 -7.03 2.21
N THR A 101 -4.47 -6.17 1.28
CA THR A 101 -3.11 -6.10 0.75
C THR A 101 -2.47 -4.73 0.93
N ALA A 102 -3.29 -3.71 1.16
CA ALA A 102 -2.84 -2.36 1.48
C ALA A 102 -3.63 -1.79 2.66
N LEU A 103 -2.95 -1.09 3.54
CA LEU A 103 -3.52 -0.48 4.74
C LEU A 103 -2.79 0.83 5.03
N ALA A 104 -3.55 1.89 5.30
CA ALA A 104 -3.00 3.16 5.77
C ALA A 104 -3.92 3.81 6.80
N GLU A 105 -3.35 4.31 7.89
CA GLU A 105 -3.99 5.20 8.84
C GLU A 105 -3.71 6.65 8.43
N SER A 106 -4.70 7.54 8.56
CA SER A 106 -4.47 8.97 8.37
C SER A 106 -3.44 9.49 9.37
N LYS A 107 -2.51 10.35 8.90
CA LYS A 107 -1.55 11.03 9.77
C LYS A 107 -2.20 12.14 10.63
N HIS A 108 -3.43 12.55 10.28
CA HIS A 108 -4.16 13.64 10.91
C HIS A 108 -5.21 13.17 11.93
N SER A 109 -5.75 11.95 11.75
CA SER A 109 -6.81 11.43 12.62
C SER A 109 -6.76 9.91 12.74
N PRO A 110 -6.80 9.36 13.96
CA PRO A 110 -6.93 7.92 14.18
C PRO A 110 -8.27 7.35 13.73
N ASP A 111 -9.26 8.20 13.45
CA ASP A 111 -10.60 7.78 13.02
C ASP A 111 -10.62 7.35 11.56
N VAL A 112 -9.61 7.76 10.76
CA VAL A 112 -9.58 7.56 9.32
C VAL A 112 -8.58 6.47 8.96
N LEU A 113 -9.09 5.38 8.38
CA LEU A 113 -8.30 4.26 7.88
C LEU A 113 -8.72 3.94 6.44
N TYR A 114 -7.76 3.53 5.64
CA TYR A 114 -7.96 3.06 4.27
C TYR A 114 -7.47 1.63 4.12
N VAL A 115 -8.22 0.84 3.36
CA VAL A 115 -7.92 -0.57 3.10
C VAL A 115 -8.08 -0.86 1.62
N GLY A 116 -7.09 -1.53 1.05
CA GLY A 116 -7.14 -2.09 -0.30
C GLY A 116 -7.05 -3.61 -0.27
N THR A 117 -7.68 -4.29 -1.23
CA THR A 117 -7.74 -5.76 -1.27
C THR A 117 -7.17 -6.33 -2.56
N ASP A 118 -6.80 -7.63 -2.53
CA ASP A 118 -6.32 -8.37 -3.71
C ASP A 118 -7.42 -8.62 -4.75
N ASP A 119 -8.69 -8.55 -4.36
CA ASP A 119 -9.85 -8.68 -5.23
C ASP A 119 -10.42 -7.32 -5.68
N GLY A 120 -9.70 -6.23 -5.38
CA GLY A 120 -9.90 -4.91 -5.94
C GLY A 120 -10.99 -4.08 -5.27
N ASN A 121 -11.18 -4.18 -3.96
CA ASN A 121 -11.89 -3.18 -3.17
C ASN A 121 -10.91 -2.11 -2.67
N LEU A 122 -11.38 -0.87 -2.61
CA LEU A 122 -10.74 0.23 -1.93
C LEU A 122 -11.75 0.84 -0.96
N GLN A 123 -11.49 0.72 0.34
CA GLN A 123 -12.46 1.09 1.36
C GLN A 123 -11.89 2.12 2.32
N VAL A 124 -12.74 2.97 2.84
CA VAL A 124 -12.41 3.99 3.84
C VAL A 124 -13.39 3.94 5.00
N THR A 125 -12.86 4.10 6.21
CA THR A 125 -13.62 4.42 7.41
C THR A 125 -13.23 5.80 7.92
N ARG A 126 -14.17 6.50 8.58
CA ARG A 126 -13.92 7.79 9.23
C ARG A 126 -14.41 7.80 10.69
N ASP A 127 -14.58 6.63 11.26
CA ASP A 127 -15.11 6.38 12.60
C ASP A 127 -14.45 5.17 13.28
N GLN A 128 -13.14 4.98 13.05
CA GLN A 128 -12.33 3.91 13.61
C GLN A 128 -12.79 2.48 13.23
N GLY A 129 -13.45 2.34 12.10
CA GLY A 129 -13.89 1.03 11.60
C GLY A 129 -15.32 0.65 11.96
N VAL A 130 -16.10 1.56 12.56
CA VAL A 130 -17.53 1.31 12.85
C VAL A 130 -18.33 1.20 11.56
N THR A 131 -18.05 2.10 10.60
CA THR A 131 -18.62 2.05 9.25
C THR A 131 -17.53 2.11 8.18
N TRP A 132 -17.77 1.41 7.06
CA TRP A 132 -16.86 1.36 5.92
C TRP A 132 -17.59 1.72 4.63
N THR A 133 -16.93 2.51 3.79
CA THR A 133 -17.43 2.90 2.47
C THR A 133 -16.48 2.39 1.40
N ASN A 134 -16.99 1.62 0.45
CA ASN A 134 -16.22 1.21 -0.72
C ASN A 134 -16.18 2.36 -1.73
N VAL A 135 -14.98 2.84 -2.04
CA VAL A 135 -14.73 3.98 -2.93
C VAL A 135 -14.11 3.57 -4.26
N ILE A 136 -13.97 2.27 -4.54
CA ILE A 136 -13.34 1.80 -5.78
C ILE A 136 -14.08 2.28 -7.04
N ASP A 137 -15.38 2.41 -7.00
CA ASP A 137 -16.18 2.87 -8.13
C ASP A 137 -15.94 4.36 -8.49
N GLN A 138 -15.28 5.10 -7.60
CA GLN A 138 -14.84 6.49 -7.85
C GLN A 138 -13.49 6.55 -8.57
N VAL A 139 -12.75 5.43 -8.63
CA VAL A 139 -11.44 5.32 -9.30
C VAL A 139 -11.65 4.91 -10.75
N SER A 140 -11.67 5.88 -11.66
CA SER A 140 -11.91 5.59 -13.08
C SER A 140 -10.68 5.00 -13.76
N GLY A 141 -10.89 4.03 -14.65
CA GLY A 141 -9.83 3.48 -15.52
C GLY A 141 -9.09 2.27 -14.95
N VAL A 142 -9.38 1.84 -13.73
CA VAL A 142 -8.85 0.59 -13.16
C VAL A 142 -9.79 -0.56 -13.51
N PRO A 143 -9.33 -1.66 -14.12
CA PRO A 143 -10.15 -2.83 -14.38
C PRO A 143 -10.73 -3.45 -13.10
N PRO A 144 -11.90 -4.07 -13.15
CA PRO A 144 -12.46 -4.75 -11.99
C PRO A 144 -11.51 -5.82 -11.42
N ARG A 145 -11.43 -5.93 -10.11
CA ARG A 145 -10.61 -6.91 -9.38
C ARG A 145 -9.09 -6.71 -9.56
N THR A 146 -8.65 -5.50 -9.86
CA THR A 146 -7.22 -5.19 -9.87
C THR A 146 -6.71 -5.08 -8.43
N TYR A 147 -5.63 -5.76 -8.15
CA TYR A 147 -4.96 -5.78 -6.84
C TYR A 147 -4.57 -4.37 -6.39
N VAL A 148 -4.92 -3.97 -5.18
CA VAL A 148 -4.47 -2.70 -4.59
C VAL A 148 -3.07 -2.92 -4.01
N SER A 149 -2.06 -2.35 -4.65
CA SER A 149 -0.66 -2.60 -4.27
C SER A 149 -0.21 -1.72 -3.10
N ARG A 150 -0.65 -0.46 -3.04
CA ARG A 150 -0.31 0.44 -1.93
C ARG A 150 -1.37 1.50 -1.70
N ILE A 151 -1.48 1.92 -0.45
CA ILE A 151 -2.18 3.14 -0.04
C ILE A 151 -1.22 3.97 0.82
N GLU A 152 -1.17 5.27 0.57
CA GLU A 152 -0.38 6.21 1.35
C GLU A 152 -1.23 7.43 1.69
N THR A 153 -1.26 7.83 2.96
CA THR A 153 -1.95 9.05 3.42
C THR A 153 -0.96 10.19 3.57
N SER A 154 -1.39 11.40 3.19
CA SER A 154 -0.53 12.58 3.26
C SER A 154 -0.18 12.97 4.69
N TYR A 155 1.05 13.45 4.88
CA TYR A 155 1.53 14.03 6.13
C TYR A 155 1.07 15.47 6.32
N GLU A 156 0.91 16.23 5.23
CA GLU A 156 0.60 17.67 5.31
C GLU A 156 -0.88 17.99 5.01
N VAL A 157 -1.54 17.18 4.18
CA VAL A 157 -2.88 17.51 3.69
C VAL A 157 -3.90 16.52 4.21
N ASP A 158 -4.74 16.97 5.13
CA ASP A 158 -5.85 16.15 5.63
C ASP A 158 -6.80 15.74 4.51
N GLY A 159 -7.20 14.47 4.51
CA GLY A 159 -8.04 13.87 3.45
C GLY A 159 -7.33 13.53 2.16
N ARG A 160 -6.02 13.86 2.00
CA ARG A 160 -5.26 13.39 0.84
C ARG A 160 -4.80 11.97 1.05
N VAL A 161 -5.02 11.17 0.01
CA VAL A 161 -4.60 9.76 -0.04
C VAL A 161 -4.19 9.39 -1.46
N TYR A 162 -3.15 8.60 -1.57
CA TYR A 162 -2.65 8.00 -2.81
C TYR A 162 -3.01 6.52 -2.82
N ALA A 163 -3.33 5.99 -4.00
CA ALA A 163 -3.55 4.57 -4.20
C ALA A 163 -2.89 4.10 -5.49
N THR A 164 -2.24 2.95 -5.42
CA THR A 164 -1.65 2.27 -6.57
C THR A 164 -2.27 0.90 -6.75
N PHE A 165 -2.30 0.45 -8.01
CA PHE A 165 -2.88 -0.85 -8.33
C PHE A 165 -1.93 -1.62 -9.25
N ASP A 166 -1.95 -2.93 -9.10
CA ASP A 166 -1.12 -3.86 -9.85
C ASP A 166 -2.00 -4.86 -10.60
N GLY A 167 -2.01 -4.73 -11.91
CA GLY A 167 -2.79 -5.58 -12.82
C GLY A 167 -2.04 -6.76 -13.41
N HIS A 168 -0.75 -6.98 -13.06
CA HIS A 168 0.08 -7.99 -13.71
C HIS A 168 -0.52 -9.41 -13.65
N ARG A 169 -1.29 -9.71 -12.60
CA ARG A 169 -2.01 -11.00 -12.44
C ARG A 169 -3.10 -11.22 -13.50
N ASN A 170 -3.49 -10.15 -14.20
CA ASN A 170 -4.45 -10.16 -15.29
C ASN A 170 -3.80 -9.79 -16.64
N ASP A 171 -2.47 -9.87 -16.75
CA ASP A 171 -1.68 -9.48 -17.91
C ASP A 171 -1.84 -7.99 -18.30
N ASP A 172 -2.07 -7.16 -17.28
CA ASP A 172 -2.21 -5.71 -17.41
C ASP A 172 -1.11 -5.02 -16.58
N TYR A 173 -0.19 -4.38 -17.26
CA TYR A 173 0.99 -3.73 -16.66
C TYR A 173 0.88 -2.21 -16.68
N SER A 174 -0.32 -1.67 -16.79
CA SER A 174 -0.54 -0.22 -16.77
C SER A 174 -0.14 0.38 -15.41
N PRO A 175 0.48 1.58 -15.37
CA PRO A 175 0.98 2.20 -14.15
C PRO A 175 -0.14 2.89 -13.36
N TYR A 176 -1.10 2.14 -12.84
CA TYR A 176 -2.24 2.65 -12.12
C TYR A 176 -1.85 3.39 -10.83
N THR A 177 -1.89 4.71 -10.87
CA THR A 177 -1.52 5.56 -9.74
C THR A 177 -2.48 6.75 -9.65
N PHE A 178 -3.07 6.93 -8.47
CA PHE A 178 -4.13 7.91 -8.25
C PHE A 178 -3.93 8.70 -6.96
N VAL A 179 -4.52 9.90 -6.91
CA VAL A 179 -4.63 10.70 -5.71
C VAL A 179 -6.06 11.20 -5.53
N SER A 180 -6.51 11.19 -4.29
CA SER A 180 -7.71 11.87 -3.79
C SER A 180 -7.31 12.96 -2.81
N ASN A 181 -8.07 14.06 -2.72
CA ASN A 181 -7.90 15.12 -1.72
C ASN A 181 -9.14 15.29 -0.82
N ASP A 182 -10.06 14.34 -0.87
CA ASP A 182 -11.38 14.42 -0.22
C ASP A 182 -11.79 13.08 0.39
N PHE A 183 -10.84 12.41 1.05
CA PHE A 183 -11.03 11.12 1.72
C PHE A 183 -11.51 10.00 0.78
N GLY A 184 -11.09 10.02 -0.49
CA GLY A 184 -11.45 9.00 -1.47
C GLY A 184 -12.77 9.25 -2.19
N SER A 185 -13.41 10.40 -1.99
CA SER A 185 -14.70 10.72 -2.65
C SER A 185 -14.51 11.00 -4.15
N THR A 186 -13.38 11.58 -4.54
CA THR A 186 -12.98 11.77 -5.94
C THR A 186 -11.51 11.42 -6.15
N TRP A 187 -11.19 10.93 -7.35
CA TRP A 187 -9.84 10.50 -7.70
C TRP A 187 -9.38 11.06 -9.03
N ARG A 188 -8.10 11.39 -9.13
CA ARG A 188 -7.44 11.73 -10.39
C ARG A 188 -6.19 10.87 -10.59
N THR A 189 -5.91 10.51 -11.82
CA THR A 189 -4.67 9.82 -12.20
C THR A 189 -3.46 10.75 -12.07
N ILE A 190 -2.32 10.19 -11.68
CA ILE A 190 -1.03 10.90 -11.57
C ILE A 190 0.10 10.07 -12.21
N THR A 191 -0.07 9.67 -13.45
CA THR A 191 0.85 8.78 -14.18
C THR A 191 1.76 9.49 -15.18
N ASN A 192 1.65 10.82 -15.34
CA ASN A 192 2.42 11.57 -16.33
C ASN A 192 3.94 11.40 -16.14
N GLY A 193 4.63 10.81 -17.11
CA GLY A 193 6.07 10.52 -17.05
C GLY A 193 6.41 9.13 -16.52
N LEU A 194 5.43 8.34 -16.04
CA LEU A 194 5.64 6.92 -15.77
C LEU A 194 5.65 6.12 -17.08
N PRO A 195 6.48 5.09 -17.20
CA PRO A 195 6.50 4.23 -18.38
C PRO A 195 5.28 3.31 -18.41
N GLU A 196 4.73 3.12 -19.59
CA GLU A 196 3.75 2.09 -19.84
C GLU A 196 4.37 0.68 -19.76
N GLY A 197 3.56 -0.31 -19.43
CA GLY A 197 3.99 -1.71 -19.41
C GLY A 197 4.74 -2.15 -18.15
N TRP A 198 4.62 -1.39 -17.05
CA TRP A 198 5.27 -1.69 -15.77
C TRP A 198 4.35 -1.32 -14.60
N SER A 199 3.87 -2.33 -13.90
CA SER A 199 3.00 -2.18 -12.73
C SER A 199 3.68 -1.40 -11.60
N VAL A 200 2.88 -0.69 -10.83
CA VAL A 200 3.35 0.10 -9.68
C VAL A 200 3.18 -0.68 -8.39
N ASN A 201 4.27 -0.81 -7.64
CA ASN A 201 4.31 -1.56 -6.38
C ASN A 201 4.09 -0.68 -5.17
N VAL A 202 4.66 0.54 -5.17
CA VAL A 202 4.69 1.41 -4.00
C VAL A 202 4.71 2.88 -4.38
N ILE A 203 4.05 3.69 -3.55
CA ILE A 203 4.16 5.16 -3.53
C ILE A 203 4.38 5.63 -2.10
N ARG A 204 5.19 6.68 -1.92
CA ARG A 204 5.44 7.35 -0.63
C ARG A 204 5.48 8.85 -0.80
N GLU A 205 4.84 9.57 0.11
CA GLU A 205 4.98 11.01 0.27
C GLU A 205 6.12 11.31 1.26
N HIS A 206 6.94 12.32 0.95
CA HIS A 206 7.94 12.78 1.90
C HIS A 206 7.25 13.43 3.12
N PRO A 207 7.64 13.07 4.37
CA PRO A 207 6.92 13.52 5.57
C PRO A 207 6.87 15.04 5.77
N GLU A 208 7.85 15.78 5.25
CA GLU A 208 8.00 17.22 5.43
C GLU A 208 7.83 18.02 4.12
N ASN A 209 7.48 17.35 3.01
CA ASN A 209 7.27 18.01 1.72
C ASN A 209 6.26 17.21 0.87
N SER A 210 5.01 17.58 0.93
CA SER A 210 3.93 16.90 0.18
C SER A 210 4.01 17.05 -1.34
N SER A 211 4.91 17.88 -1.85
CA SER A 211 5.21 17.94 -3.27
C SER A 211 6.20 16.88 -3.72
N LEU A 212 7.00 16.33 -2.78
CA LEU A 212 8.02 15.31 -3.06
C LEU A 212 7.43 13.92 -2.83
N LEU A 213 7.30 13.17 -3.91
CA LEU A 213 6.80 11.79 -3.90
C LEU A 213 7.83 10.85 -4.51
N PHE A 214 7.88 9.65 -3.98
CA PHE A 214 8.66 8.53 -4.52
C PHE A 214 7.73 7.40 -4.94
N LEU A 215 8.05 6.75 -6.06
CA LEU A 215 7.26 5.65 -6.59
C LEU A 215 8.20 4.54 -7.08
N GLY A 216 7.91 3.32 -6.65
CA GLY A 216 8.58 2.11 -7.10
C GLY A 216 7.70 1.30 -8.05
N ASN A 217 8.30 0.87 -9.16
CA ASN A 217 7.68 -0.05 -10.10
C ASN A 217 8.62 -1.23 -10.39
N GLU A 218 8.27 -2.10 -11.34
CA GLU A 218 9.04 -3.30 -11.66
C GLU A 218 10.43 -3.05 -12.27
N ILE A 219 10.75 -1.81 -12.67
CA ILE A 219 12.05 -1.50 -13.30
C ILE A 219 12.82 -0.38 -12.62
N GLY A 220 12.33 0.18 -11.53
CA GLY A 220 13.09 1.21 -10.84
C GLY A 220 12.29 2.15 -9.94
N LEU A 221 12.99 3.21 -9.57
CA LEU A 221 12.52 4.30 -8.73
C LEU A 221 12.17 5.53 -9.58
N TYR A 222 11.07 6.17 -9.26
CA TYR A 222 10.61 7.43 -9.85
C TYR A 222 10.40 8.46 -8.75
N VAL A 223 10.66 9.71 -9.07
CA VAL A 223 10.49 10.86 -8.18
C VAL A 223 9.59 11.90 -8.83
N SER A 224 8.71 12.48 -8.06
CA SER A 224 7.94 13.67 -8.42
C SER A 224 8.21 14.77 -7.41
N ILE A 225 8.45 16.00 -7.89
CA ILE A 225 8.65 17.21 -7.07
C ILE A 225 7.45 18.15 -7.13
N ASN A 226 6.34 17.70 -7.69
CA ASN A 226 5.13 18.48 -7.92
C ASN A 226 3.85 17.71 -7.60
N ALA A 227 3.88 16.97 -6.50
CA ALA A 227 2.74 16.20 -5.97
C ALA A 227 2.11 15.25 -7.02
N GLY A 228 2.94 14.56 -7.81
CA GLY A 228 2.50 13.61 -8.83
C GLY A 228 2.07 14.26 -10.14
N GLY A 229 2.31 15.57 -10.33
CA GLY A 229 2.04 16.25 -11.61
C GLY A 229 2.88 15.71 -12.76
N SER A 230 4.10 15.29 -12.46
CA SER A 230 4.99 14.56 -13.39
C SER A 230 6.01 13.73 -12.62
N TRP A 231 6.50 12.66 -13.26
CA TRP A 231 7.48 11.75 -12.73
C TRP A 231 8.76 11.72 -13.55
N GLY A 232 9.90 11.72 -12.87
CA GLY A 232 11.21 11.49 -13.47
C GLY A 232 11.83 10.19 -12.93
N ARG A 233 12.47 9.42 -13.80
CA ARG A 233 13.18 8.21 -13.36
C ARG A 233 14.45 8.58 -12.62
N MET A 234 14.62 8.01 -11.42
CA MET A 234 15.83 8.15 -10.63
C MET A 234 16.73 6.94 -10.87
N GLN A 235 17.84 7.14 -11.56
CA GLN A 235 18.69 6.02 -11.95
C GLN A 235 19.96 5.92 -11.11
N ASN A 236 20.68 7.00 -10.91
CA ASN A 236 21.99 7.01 -10.25
C ASN A 236 22.77 5.71 -10.56
N ASN A 237 23.15 4.95 -9.53
CA ASN A 237 23.75 3.62 -9.66
C ASN A 237 22.79 2.46 -9.42
N LEU A 238 21.47 2.74 -9.24
CA LEU A 238 20.45 1.71 -9.08
C LEU A 238 20.25 0.97 -10.42
N PRO A 239 20.47 -0.35 -10.48
CA PRO A 239 20.21 -1.12 -11.71
C PRO A 239 18.70 -1.17 -11.99
N PRO A 240 18.29 -1.55 -13.21
CA PRO A 240 16.89 -1.90 -13.46
C PRO A 240 16.48 -3.07 -12.57
N VAL A 241 15.59 -2.79 -11.63
CA VAL A 241 15.12 -3.75 -10.61
C VAL A 241 13.76 -3.32 -10.09
N ALA A 242 12.91 -4.27 -9.76
CA ALA A 242 11.66 -3.95 -9.10
C ALA A 242 11.92 -3.36 -7.71
N VAL A 243 11.25 -2.25 -7.43
CA VAL A 243 11.24 -1.61 -6.11
C VAL A 243 9.90 -1.94 -5.47
N ASP A 244 9.92 -2.84 -4.48
CA ASP A 244 8.72 -3.39 -3.86
C ASP A 244 8.27 -2.54 -2.67
N ASP A 245 9.21 -1.91 -1.95
CA ASP A 245 8.88 -1.01 -0.86
C ASP A 245 9.88 0.15 -0.74
N ILE A 246 9.42 1.26 -0.17
CA ILE A 246 10.18 2.48 0.06
C ILE A 246 9.94 2.93 1.49
N ALA A 247 11.00 3.25 2.21
CA ALA A 247 10.95 3.91 3.51
C ALA A 247 11.80 5.17 3.49
N ILE A 248 11.31 6.23 4.13
CA ILE A 248 12.03 7.48 4.32
C ILE A 248 12.43 7.57 5.78
N HIS A 249 13.74 7.60 6.05
CA HIS A 249 14.27 7.72 7.39
C HIS A 249 14.41 9.20 7.76
N THR A 250 13.39 9.73 8.43
CA THR A 250 13.23 11.19 8.65
C THR A 250 14.38 11.86 9.42
N ARG A 251 15.02 11.14 10.35
CA ARG A 251 16.11 11.72 11.15
C ARG A 251 17.40 11.95 10.35
N GLU A 252 17.77 10.97 9.52
CA GLU A 252 19.00 11.03 8.70
C GLU A 252 18.70 11.51 7.28
N ASN A 253 17.40 11.64 6.95
CA ASN A 253 16.91 12.02 5.64
C ASN A 253 17.34 11.07 4.52
N ASP A 254 17.36 9.76 4.82
CA ASP A 254 17.75 8.72 3.89
C ASP A 254 16.53 8.10 3.20
N LEU A 255 16.70 7.71 1.94
CA LEU A 255 15.74 6.93 1.19
C LEU A 255 16.17 5.47 1.14
N VAL A 256 15.37 4.59 1.71
CA VAL A 256 15.63 3.15 1.78
C VAL A 256 14.70 2.41 0.83
N LEU A 257 15.26 1.61 -0.08
CA LEU A 257 14.51 0.84 -1.07
C LEU A 257 14.62 -0.65 -0.79
N GLY A 258 13.49 -1.32 -0.66
CA GLY A 258 13.36 -2.77 -0.73
C GLY A 258 13.22 -3.21 -2.17
N THR A 259 14.13 -4.02 -2.69
CA THR A 259 14.12 -4.43 -4.09
C THR A 259 13.90 -5.92 -4.25
N HIS A 260 13.28 -6.33 -5.35
CA HIS A 260 13.09 -7.74 -5.65
C HIS A 260 14.40 -8.39 -6.15
N GLY A 261 15.03 -9.18 -5.29
CA GLY A 261 16.22 -9.96 -5.65
C GLY A 261 17.54 -9.18 -5.73
N ARG A 262 17.57 -7.87 -5.39
CA ARG A 262 18.79 -7.04 -5.38
C ARG A 262 19.05 -6.39 -4.02
N SER A 263 18.53 -6.98 -2.94
CA SER A 263 18.73 -6.53 -1.56
C SER A 263 18.12 -5.14 -1.28
N ILE A 264 18.63 -4.47 -0.28
CA ILE A 264 18.22 -3.14 0.16
C ILE A 264 19.22 -2.13 -0.39
N TRP A 265 18.69 -1.02 -0.94
CA TRP A 265 19.49 0.12 -1.39
C TRP A 265 19.18 1.32 -0.51
N ILE A 266 20.21 2.08 -0.19
CA ILE A 266 20.08 3.31 0.60
C ILE A 266 20.67 4.44 -0.22
N LEU A 267 19.92 5.51 -0.37
CA LEU A 267 20.40 6.81 -0.83
C LEU A 267 20.47 7.70 0.38
N ASP A 268 21.71 7.97 0.80
CA ASP A 268 21.99 8.86 1.91
C ASP A 268 21.65 10.30 1.52
N ASP A 269 21.01 11.01 2.43
CA ASP A 269 20.71 12.43 2.35
C ASP A 269 19.95 12.88 1.09
N ILE A 270 18.62 12.81 1.14
CA ILE A 270 17.72 13.30 0.09
C ILE A 270 17.34 14.78 0.23
N THR A 271 18.03 15.55 1.12
CA THR A 271 17.81 17.00 1.28
C THR A 271 17.84 17.75 -0.06
N PRO A 272 18.75 17.47 -1.00
CA PRO A 272 18.73 18.13 -2.30
C PRO A 272 17.43 17.95 -3.09
N LEU A 273 16.74 16.82 -2.92
CA LEU A 273 15.45 16.57 -3.60
C LEU A 273 14.32 17.39 -2.97
N GLN A 274 14.39 17.68 -1.67
CA GLN A 274 13.39 18.50 -0.98
C GLN A 274 13.44 19.96 -1.43
N GLU A 275 14.62 20.47 -1.81
CA GLU A 275 14.82 21.82 -2.29
C GLU A 275 14.51 21.98 -3.78
N LEU A 276 14.40 20.88 -4.53
CA LEU A 276 14.08 20.93 -5.95
C LEU A 276 12.70 21.53 -6.18
N SER A 277 12.68 22.50 -7.07
CA SER A 277 11.47 23.15 -7.58
C SER A 277 11.69 23.54 -9.05
N ASP A 278 10.61 23.87 -9.74
CA ASP A 278 10.73 24.36 -11.12
C ASP A 278 11.67 25.58 -11.22
N GLN A 279 11.69 26.43 -10.20
CA GLN A 279 12.60 27.59 -10.13
C GLN A 279 14.06 27.17 -10.00
N VAL A 280 14.35 26.17 -9.14
CA VAL A 280 15.71 25.63 -8.96
C VAL A 280 16.17 24.95 -10.25
N LEU A 281 15.32 24.15 -10.88
CA LEU A 281 15.62 23.47 -12.14
C LEU A 281 15.86 24.43 -13.29
N ALA A 282 15.20 25.60 -13.30
CA ALA A 282 15.39 26.65 -14.31
C ALA A 282 16.59 27.58 -14.02
N SER A 283 17.21 27.50 -12.84
CA SER A 283 18.32 28.35 -12.45
C SER A 283 19.63 27.91 -13.11
N ALA A 284 20.54 28.87 -13.36
CA ALA A 284 21.86 28.56 -13.89
C ALA A 284 22.77 27.84 -12.90
N ALA A 285 22.54 28.01 -11.59
CA ALA A 285 23.21 27.34 -10.50
C ALA A 285 22.36 27.43 -9.23
N HIS A 286 22.44 26.41 -8.39
CA HIS A 286 21.82 26.36 -7.07
C HIS A 286 22.78 25.67 -6.08
N LEU A 287 22.90 26.21 -4.88
CA LEU A 287 23.63 25.59 -3.79
C LEU A 287 22.59 24.99 -2.84
N PHE A 288 22.61 23.67 -2.72
CA PHE A 288 21.76 22.97 -1.78
C PHE A 288 22.27 23.19 -0.34
N GLY A 289 21.35 23.27 0.60
CA GLY A 289 21.64 23.25 2.03
C GLY A 289 22.35 21.94 2.43
N SER A 290 23.14 21.99 3.48
CA SER A 290 23.84 20.84 4.08
C SER A 290 23.30 20.56 5.48
#